data_e6aeb136d447e11063163b869239a4a9
#
_entry.id   e6aeb136d447e11063163b869239a4a9
#
_cell.length_a   1.000
_cell.length_b   1.000
_cell.length_c   1.000
_cell.angle_alpha   90.00
_cell.angle_beta   90.00
_cell.angle_gamma   90.00
#
_symmetry.space_group_name_H-M   'P 1'
#
loop_
_entity.id
_entity.type
_entity.pdbx_description
1 polymer ?
#
loop_
_entity_poly.entity_id
_entity_poly.type
_entity_poly.pdbx_seq_one_letter_code
_entity_poly.pdbx_strand_id
1 'polypeptide(L)'
;MDEARKWALFGLLAGLSLVLIIYAVQPRVPQSFTTDEKDFKWYTEHDEAIKEASRTGKNVFMVFSASWCPACQKLESETLQNTEVQRRLAEDFIAVKIDVDTSPALSSRYRIYGVPTVIILDPSGNEIGRREGYMSPDELVSYLG
;
A
#
# COMPACT_ATOMS: atom_id res chain seq x y z
N MET A 1 6.63 -49.72 -52.13
CA MET A 1 7.34 -49.05 -51.03
C MET A 1 6.93 -47.59 -50.77
N ASP A 2 6.06 -47.00 -51.60
CA ASP A 2 5.77 -45.55 -51.49
C ASP A 2 4.50 -45.19 -50.71
N GLU A 3 3.53 -46.09 -50.60
CA GLU A 3 2.29 -45.80 -49.89
C GLU A 3 2.46 -45.64 -48.38
N ALA A 4 3.26 -46.50 -47.76
CA ALA A 4 3.51 -46.43 -46.31
C ALA A 4 4.21 -45.10 -45.88
N ARG A 5 5.08 -44.57 -46.75
CA ARG A 5 5.77 -43.28 -46.51
C ARG A 5 4.83 -42.07 -46.61
N LYS A 6 3.86 -42.16 -47.55
CA LYS A 6 2.84 -41.12 -47.69
C LYS A 6 1.94 -41.04 -46.48
N TRP A 7 1.50 -42.17 -45.94
CA TRP A 7 0.67 -42.20 -44.72
C TRP A 7 1.44 -41.75 -43.48
N ALA A 8 2.74 -42.04 -43.37
CA ALA A 8 3.57 -41.54 -42.32
C ALA A 8 3.76 -40.02 -42.36
N LEU A 9 3.92 -39.44 -43.52
CA LEU A 9 4.01 -37.98 -43.73
C LEU A 9 2.68 -37.26 -43.42
N PHE A 10 1.54 -37.86 -43.82
CA PHE A 10 0.23 -37.33 -43.48
C PHE A 10 -0.05 -37.35 -41.97
N GLY A 11 0.36 -38.39 -41.26
CA GLY A 11 0.24 -38.48 -39.81
C GLY A 11 1.09 -37.44 -39.10
N LEU A 12 2.32 -37.19 -39.57
CA LEU A 12 3.23 -36.18 -39.00
C LEU A 12 2.71 -34.76 -39.21
N LEU A 13 2.18 -34.46 -40.41
CA LEU A 13 1.59 -33.13 -40.72
C LEU A 13 0.30 -32.90 -39.96
N ALA A 14 -0.56 -33.89 -39.80
CA ALA A 14 -1.78 -33.81 -39.00
C ALA A 14 -1.47 -33.60 -37.51
N GLY A 15 -0.46 -34.30 -36.99
CA GLY A 15 0.01 -34.11 -35.60
C GLY A 15 0.56 -32.71 -35.36
N LEU A 16 1.36 -32.21 -36.29
CA LEU A 16 1.93 -30.86 -36.18
C LEU A 16 0.84 -29.76 -36.22
N SER A 17 -0.16 -29.96 -37.07
CA SER A 17 -1.32 -29.03 -37.16
C SER A 17 -2.13 -29.02 -35.88
N LEU A 18 -2.34 -30.20 -35.26
CA LEU A 18 -3.08 -30.29 -34.01
C LEU A 18 -2.34 -29.59 -32.85
N VAL A 19 -1.02 -29.76 -32.79
CA VAL A 19 -0.19 -29.08 -31.79
C VAL A 19 -0.24 -27.55 -31.99
N LEU A 20 -0.14 -27.08 -33.24
CA LEU A 20 -0.22 -25.65 -33.54
C LEU A 20 -1.59 -25.06 -33.19
N ILE A 21 -2.68 -25.80 -33.41
CA ILE A 21 -4.04 -25.38 -33.03
C ILE A 21 -4.16 -25.32 -31.50
N ILE A 22 -3.61 -26.27 -30.76
CA ILE A 22 -3.62 -26.25 -29.30
C ILE A 22 -2.84 -25.05 -28.76
N TYR A 23 -1.71 -24.69 -29.39
CA TYR A 23 -0.95 -23.48 -29.03
C TYR A 23 -1.68 -22.19 -29.41
N ALA A 24 -2.45 -22.17 -30.48
CA ALA A 24 -3.18 -21.01 -30.92
C ALA A 24 -4.49 -20.76 -30.15
N VAL A 25 -5.07 -21.83 -29.59
CA VAL A 25 -6.33 -21.79 -28.80
C VAL A 25 -6.03 -21.79 -27.29
N GLN A 26 -4.82 -21.50 -26.87
CA GLN A 26 -4.59 -21.22 -25.45
C GLN A 26 -5.49 -20.04 -25.06
N PRO A 27 -6.50 -20.24 -24.17
CA PRO A 27 -7.20 -19.10 -23.63
C PRO A 27 -6.09 -18.23 -23.04
N ARG A 28 -5.97 -17.02 -23.57
CA ARG A 28 -5.23 -15.97 -22.86
C ARG A 28 -5.98 -15.83 -21.55
N VAL A 29 -5.54 -16.57 -20.53
CA VAL A 29 -5.95 -16.29 -19.17
C VAL A 29 -5.70 -14.80 -19.03
N PRO A 30 -6.74 -13.98 -18.82
CA PRO A 30 -6.50 -12.59 -18.51
C PRO A 30 -5.50 -12.66 -17.37
N GLN A 31 -4.32 -12.10 -17.59
CA GLN A 31 -3.36 -11.96 -16.50
C GLN A 31 -4.19 -11.30 -15.42
N SER A 32 -4.50 -12.09 -14.39
CA SER A 32 -5.11 -11.59 -13.20
C SER A 32 -4.42 -10.25 -12.98
N PHE A 33 -5.21 -9.18 -12.95
CA PHE A 33 -4.76 -7.96 -12.35
C PHE A 33 -4.06 -8.39 -11.07
N THR A 34 -2.76 -8.56 -11.12
CA THR A 34 -1.97 -8.28 -9.97
C THR A 34 -2.28 -6.80 -9.76
N THR A 35 -3.33 -6.53 -8.98
CA THR A 35 -3.30 -5.36 -8.15
C THR A 35 -1.87 -5.38 -7.64
N ASP A 36 -1.02 -4.47 -8.11
CA ASP A 36 0.14 -4.09 -7.35
C ASP A 36 -0.46 -3.83 -5.96
N GLU A 37 -0.40 -4.84 -5.12
CA GLU A 37 -0.52 -4.68 -3.69
C GLU A 37 0.70 -3.83 -3.38
N LYS A 38 0.49 -2.53 -3.56
CA LYS A 38 1.49 -1.50 -3.36
C LYS A 38 1.82 -1.67 -1.90
N ASP A 39 2.92 -2.38 -1.63
CA ASP A 39 3.36 -2.72 -0.28
C ASP A 39 3.22 -1.48 0.56
N PHE A 40 2.24 -1.47 1.47
CA PHE A 40 1.99 -0.34 2.34
C PHE A 40 3.25 -0.08 3.14
N LYS A 41 3.87 1.08 2.90
CA LYS A 41 5.15 1.44 3.50
C LYS A 41 4.95 2.57 4.49
N TRP A 42 5.44 2.38 5.71
CA TRP A 42 5.64 3.45 6.66
C TRP A 42 6.96 4.18 6.40
N TYR A 43 6.88 5.50 6.29
CA TYR A 43 8.05 6.35 6.34
C TYR A 43 8.43 6.61 7.79
N THR A 44 9.71 6.81 8.04
CA THR A 44 10.26 7.22 9.34
C THR A 44 10.83 8.63 9.31
N GLU A 45 11.09 9.13 8.11
CA GLU A 45 11.66 10.46 7.88
C GLU A 45 10.57 11.41 7.36
N HIS A 46 10.33 12.47 8.12
CA HIS A 46 9.33 13.49 7.81
C HIS A 46 9.52 14.10 6.40
N ASP A 47 10.76 14.56 6.11
CA ASP A 47 11.02 15.29 4.86
C ASP A 47 10.91 14.39 3.63
N GLU A 48 11.22 13.10 3.76
CA GLU A 48 10.99 12.12 2.70
C GLU A 48 9.49 11.92 2.44
N ALA A 49 8.69 11.82 3.50
CA ALA A 49 7.24 11.68 3.37
C ALA A 49 6.60 12.90 2.70
N ILE A 50 6.99 14.11 3.09
CA ILE A 50 6.51 15.36 2.47
C ILE A 50 6.92 15.44 1.00
N LYS A 51 8.16 15.09 0.67
CA LYS A 51 8.63 15.08 -0.72
C LYS A 51 7.84 14.10 -1.57
N GLU A 52 7.58 12.91 -1.05
CA GLU A 52 6.79 11.89 -1.76
C GLU A 52 5.32 12.31 -1.91
N ALA A 53 4.73 12.93 -0.90
CA ALA A 53 3.38 13.49 -0.97
C ALA A 53 3.27 14.54 -2.07
N SER A 54 4.20 15.49 -2.10
CA SER A 54 4.25 16.52 -3.15
C SER A 54 4.42 15.93 -4.56
N ARG A 55 5.18 14.84 -4.70
CA ARG A 55 5.40 14.15 -5.97
C ARG A 55 4.18 13.38 -6.45
N THR A 56 3.44 12.76 -5.53
CA THR A 56 2.31 11.88 -5.83
C THR A 56 0.95 12.56 -5.79
N GLY A 57 0.88 13.76 -5.20
CA GLY A 57 -0.38 14.46 -4.94
C GLY A 57 -1.22 13.85 -3.82
N LYS A 58 -0.64 12.93 -3.02
CA LYS A 58 -1.30 12.30 -1.89
C LYS A 58 -1.19 13.14 -0.63
N ASN A 59 -2.18 13.02 0.26
CA ASN A 59 -2.09 13.57 1.60
C ASN A 59 -1.04 12.83 2.44
N VAL A 60 -0.57 13.44 3.54
CA VAL A 60 0.30 12.78 4.51
C VAL A 60 -0.52 12.39 5.74
N PHE A 61 -0.42 11.12 6.12
CA PHE A 61 -0.91 10.61 7.39
C PHE A 61 0.28 10.50 8.35
N MET A 62 0.37 11.40 9.32
CA MET A 62 1.50 11.47 10.24
C MET A 62 1.06 11.11 11.65
N VAL A 63 1.73 10.12 12.26
CA VAL A 63 1.49 9.66 13.63
C VAL A 63 2.66 10.02 14.51
N PHE A 64 2.41 10.83 15.55
CA PHE A 64 3.35 11.06 16.64
C PHE A 64 3.10 10.05 17.74
N SER A 65 4.14 9.36 18.16
CA SER A 65 4.08 8.21 19.07
C SER A 65 5.29 8.17 19.98
N ALA A 66 5.23 7.34 21.04
CA ALA A 66 6.36 7.03 21.89
C ALA A 66 6.29 5.57 22.34
N SER A 67 7.43 4.93 22.56
CA SER A 67 7.52 3.52 22.96
C SER A 67 6.94 3.23 24.35
N TRP A 68 7.02 4.20 25.26
CA TRP A 68 6.49 4.12 26.63
C TRP A 68 4.99 4.38 26.76
N CYS A 69 4.30 4.74 25.68
CA CYS A 69 2.90 5.17 25.70
C CYS A 69 1.95 3.98 25.44
N PRO A 70 1.14 3.53 26.42
CA PRO A 70 0.23 2.39 26.26
C PRO A 70 -0.83 2.62 25.18
N ALA A 71 -1.38 3.84 25.08
CA ALA A 71 -2.35 4.19 24.05
C ALA A 71 -1.76 4.17 22.65
N CYS A 72 -0.46 4.49 22.50
CA CYS A 72 0.27 4.38 21.23
C CYS A 72 0.46 2.92 20.83
N GLN A 73 0.83 2.05 21.77
CA GLN A 73 0.97 0.61 21.53
C GLN A 73 -0.36 -0.01 21.11
N LYS A 74 -1.46 0.42 21.74
CA LYS A 74 -2.81 -0.01 21.39
C LYS A 74 -3.20 0.47 19.99
N LEU A 75 -2.96 1.74 19.66
CA LEU A 75 -3.18 2.28 18.32
C LEU A 75 -2.40 1.48 17.27
N GLU A 76 -1.13 1.20 17.54
CA GLU A 76 -0.27 0.43 16.64
C GLU A 76 -0.81 -0.98 16.40
N SER A 77 -1.10 -1.73 17.46
CA SER A 77 -1.46 -3.15 17.34
C SER A 77 -2.89 -3.40 16.88
N GLU A 78 -3.84 -2.57 17.26
CA GLU A 78 -5.25 -2.79 16.95
C GLU A 78 -5.71 -2.02 15.71
N THR A 79 -5.20 -0.80 15.51
CA THR A 79 -5.70 0.10 14.47
C THR A 79 -4.79 0.17 13.25
N LEU A 80 -3.50 0.49 13.45
CA LEU A 80 -2.60 0.69 12.31
C LEU A 80 -2.18 -0.62 11.61
N GLN A 81 -2.41 -1.77 12.24
CA GLN A 81 -2.24 -3.09 11.64
C GLN A 81 -3.55 -3.67 11.07
N ASN A 82 -4.65 -2.97 11.22
CA ASN A 82 -5.91 -3.39 10.62
C ASN A 82 -5.83 -3.29 9.08
N THR A 83 -6.24 -4.34 8.39
CA THR A 83 -6.14 -4.45 6.92
C THR A 83 -6.89 -3.35 6.19
N GLU A 84 -8.09 -2.98 6.66
CA GLU A 84 -8.88 -1.90 6.03
C GLU A 84 -8.23 -0.53 6.22
N VAL A 85 -7.66 -0.27 7.40
CA VAL A 85 -6.90 0.95 7.67
C VAL A 85 -5.68 1.02 6.75
N GLN A 86 -4.91 -0.08 6.64
CA GLN A 86 -3.74 -0.12 5.77
C GLN A 86 -4.10 0.07 4.30
N ARG A 87 -5.19 -0.56 3.85
CA ARG A 87 -5.70 -0.36 2.49
C ARG A 87 -6.02 1.11 2.21
N ARG A 88 -6.77 1.77 3.10
CA ARG A 88 -7.12 3.20 2.96
C ARG A 88 -5.87 4.09 2.98
N LEU A 89 -4.94 3.82 3.88
CA LEU A 89 -3.68 4.56 3.94
C LEU A 89 -2.83 4.36 2.66
N ALA A 90 -2.77 3.15 2.12
CA ALA A 90 -2.02 2.87 0.88
C ALA A 90 -2.61 3.58 -0.35
N GLU A 91 -3.95 3.67 -0.42
CA GLU A 91 -4.65 4.29 -1.54
C GLU A 91 -4.44 5.82 -1.58
N ASP A 92 -4.65 6.50 -0.46
CA ASP A 92 -4.85 7.95 -0.44
C ASP A 92 -3.76 8.74 0.28
N PHE A 93 -2.87 8.07 1.02
CA PHE A 93 -1.92 8.73 1.90
C PHE A 93 -0.47 8.27 1.72
N ILE A 94 0.44 9.14 2.11
CA ILE A 94 1.83 8.81 2.46
C ILE A 94 1.88 8.74 3.98
N ALA A 95 2.12 7.55 4.53
CA ALA A 95 2.07 7.32 5.96
C ALA A 95 3.46 7.44 6.60
N VAL A 96 3.60 8.25 7.65
CA VAL A 96 4.85 8.46 8.38
C VAL A 96 4.64 8.34 9.88
N LYS A 97 5.57 7.66 10.56
CA LYS A 97 5.63 7.54 12.02
C LYS A 97 6.77 8.39 12.57
N ILE A 98 6.46 9.21 13.55
CA ILE A 98 7.41 10.09 14.23
C ILE A 98 7.48 9.69 15.71
N ASP A 99 8.65 9.31 16.16
CA ASP A 99 8.92 9.11 17.58
C ASP A 99 9.26 10.47 18.22
N VAL A 100 8.46 10.86 19.22
CA VAL A 100 8.61 12.18 19.87
C VAL A 100 9.90 12.30 20.68
N ASP A 101 10.43 11.18 21.17
CA ASP A 101 11.67 11.18 21.97
C ASP A 101 12.91 11.43 21.09
N THR A 102 12.88 10.94 19.84
CA THR A 102 13.97 11.14 18.88
C THR A 102 13.77 12.37 18.00
N SER A 103 12.56 12.95 17.96
CA SER A 103 12.19 14.06 17.08
C SER A 103 11.59 15.26 17.83
N PRO A 104 12.25 15.81 18.88
CA PRO A 104 11.68 16.88 19.70
C PRO A 104 11.44 18.19 18.93
N ALA A 105 12.30 18.51 17.96
CA ALA A 105 12.13 19.69 17.12
C ALA A 105 10.87 19.61 16.24
N LEU A 106 10.59 18.43 15.70
CA LEU A 106 9.41 18.18 14.90
C LEU A 106 8.14 18.18 15.77
N SER A 107 8.20 17.56 16.96
CA SER A 107 7.13 17.58 17.94
C SER A 107 6.77 19.01 18.35
N SER A 108 7.77 19.85 18.58
CA SER A 108 7.56 21.28 18.85
C SER A 108 6.94 22.04 17.69
N ARG A 109 7.44 21.80 16.46
CA ARG A 109 6.92 22.43 15.24
C ARG A 109 5.41 22.15 15.03
N TYR A 110 5.00 20.90 15.25
CA TYR A 110 3.61 20.47 15.13
C TYR A 110 2.81 20.63 16.43
N ARG A 111 3.38 21.24 17.48
CA ARG A 111 2.72 21.48 18.77
C ARG A 111 2.11 20.19 19.34
N ILE A 112 2.92 19.16 19.45
CA ILE A 112 2.52 17.89 20.04
C ILE A 112 2.62 17.99 21.55
N TYR A 113 1.47 17.95 22.23
CA TYR A 113 1.39 18.03 23.70
C TYR A 113 1.05 16.69 24.34
N GLY A 114 0.63 15.71 23.55
CA GLY A 114 0.30 14.36 23.97
C GLY A 114 0.46 13.35 22.84
N VAL A 115 0.58 12.08 23.21
CA VAL A 115 0.67 10.97 22.26
C VAL A 115 -0.34 9.88 22.61
N PRO A 116 -0.88 9.16 21.63
CA PRO A 116 -0.65 9.35 20.20
C PRO A 116 -1.37 10.60 19.65
N THR A 117 -0.77 11.26 18.67
CA THR A 117 -1.42 12.33 17.90
C THR A 117 -1.30 12.00 16.41
N VAL A 118 -2.40 12.02 15.71
CA VAL A 118 -2.49 11.87 14.26
C VAL A 118 -2.71 13.24 13.62
N ILE A 119 -1.91 13.56 12.61
CA ILE A 119 -2.04 14.78 11.80
C ILE A 119 -2.19 14.39 10.35
N ILE A 120 -3.13 15.01 9.65
CA ILE A 120 -3.26 14.92 8.20
C ILE A 120 -2.72 16.22 7.60
N LEU A 121 -1.79 16.08 6.64
CA LEU A 121 -1.32 17.23 5.85
C LEU A 121 -1.79 17.07 4.40
N ASP A 122 -2.02 18.19 3.75
CA ASP A 122 -2.17 18.22 2.30
C ASP A 122 -0.83 17.96 1.58
N PRO A 123 -0.80 17.74 0.25
CA PRO A 123 0.44 17.51 -0.49
C PRO A 123 1.44 18.67 -0.45
N SER A 124 1.01 19.85 -0.01
CA SER A 124 1.86 21.05 0.18
C SER A 124 2.42 21.14 1.60
N GLY A 125 2.05 20.21 2.49
CA GLY A 125 2.50 20.16 3.89
C GLY A 125 1.69 21.03 4.87
N ASN A 126 0.51 21.53 4.47
CA ASN A 126 -0.38 22.25 5.38
C ASN A 126 -1.21 21.26 6.18
N GLU A 127 -1.39 21.52 7.48
CA GLU A 127 -2.24 20.71 8.34
C GLU A 127 -3.72 20.94 7.98
N ILE A 128 -4.41 19.85 7.61
CA ILE A 128 -5.83 19.83 7.26
C ILE A 128 -6.68 19.02 8.23
N GLY A 129 -6.06 18.26 9.12
CA GLY A 129 -6.76 17.50 10.15
C GLY A 129 -5.85 17.07 11.29
N ARG A 130 -6.45 16.93 12.49
CA ARG A 130 -5.76 16.51 13.71
C ARG A 130 -6.68 15.67 14.59
N ARG A 131 -6.13 14.62 15.18
CA ARG A 131 -6.77 13.82 16.23
C ARG A 131 -5.74 13.45 17.29
N GLU A 132 -6.14 13.57 18.54
CA GLU A 132 -5.34 13.21 19.71
C GLU A 132 -5.94 12.00 20.40
N GLY A 133 -5.10 11.11 20.90
CA GLY A 133 -5.50 9.90 21.59
C GLY A 133 -5.71 8.70 20.67
N TYR A 134 -6.12 7.61 21.29
CA TYR A 134 -6.44 6.36 20.59
C TYR A 134 -7.68 6.51 19.73
N MET A 135 -7.67 5.90 18.56
CA MET A 135 -8.82 5.68 17.68
C MET A 135 -8.93 4.20 17.35
N SER A 136 -10.14 3.65 17.38
CA SER A 136 -10.42 2.32 16.84
C SER A 136 -10.25 2.28 15.32
N PRO A 137 -10.16 1.09 14.68
CA PRO A 137 -10.10 0.99 13.23
C PRO A 137 -11.24 1.71 12.51
N ASP A 138 -12.47 1.52 12.99
CA ASP A 138 -13.67 2.12 12.37
C ASP A 138 -13.67 3.66 12.50
N GLU A 139 -13.23 4.16 13.66
CA GLU A 139 -13.09 5.62 13.88
C GLU A 139 -12.02 6.20 12.94
N LEU A 140 -10.90 5.51 12.78
CA LEU A 140 -9.84 5.99 11.89
C LEU A 140 -10.27 5.93 10.43
N VAL A 141 -10.87 4.82 9.96
CA VAL A 141 -11.40 4.72 8.59
C VAL A 141 -12.42 5.84 8.33
N SER A 142 -13.34 6.07 9.27
CA SER A 142 -14.33 7.17 9.16
C SER A 142 -13.67 8.57 9.13
N TYR A 143 -12.57 8.75 9.84
CA TYR A 143 -11.82 10.00 9.88
C TYR A 143 -11.04 10.27 8.57
N LEU A 144 -10.58 9.21 7.94
CA LEU A 144 -9.86 9.32 6.66
C LEU A 144 -10.78 9.62 5.45
N GLY A 145 -12.09 9.42 5.58
CA GLY A 145 -13.12 9.73 4.58
C GLY A 145 -13.48 8.55 3.70
#